data_f70da93ed76463a32051cb547e9a9580
#
_entry.id   f70da93ed76463a32051cb547e9a9580
#
_cell.length_a   1.000
_cell.length_b   1.000
_cell.length_c   1.000
_cell.angle_alpha   90.00
_cell.angle_beta   90.00
_cell.angle_gamma   90.00
#
_symmetry.space_group_name_H-M   'P 1'
#
loop_
_entity.id
_entity.type
_entity.pdbx_description
1 polymer ?
#
loop_
_entity_poly.entity_id
_entity_poly.type
_entity_poly.pdbx_seq_one_letter_code
_entity_poly.pdbx_strand_id
1 'polypeptide(L)'
;MTTSNDDTDQTLAMVFPGQGSQSVGMLSGLAQSFPLVSEAFGEASDILGYDLWQLVMEGPDTELNRTDRTQPAMLAAGVAVWRVWCAQGGKRPALMAGHSLGEYTALVCADALAFGDAIALVAERGRRMQEAVPAGSGAMAAILGLDDADVVDVCTRASEGRVVAAVNFNSPGQVVIAGDAVAVQRAIELAKTLGAKRAVALPVSVPSHCELMRPAAEHLASRLQQVEIKPPAIPVIQNADVTAHDAPDTIREMLKAQLYSPVQWVKTVERMRGDGIERIIEAGPGKVLAGLCKRIDRGLAALPVFDPESLKTALEA
;
A
#
# COMPACT_ATOMS: atom_id res chain seq x y z
N MET A 1 29.54 -11.13 2.13
CA MET A 1 29.21 -11.90 3.35
C MET A 1 27.88 -12.58 3.09
N THR A 2 27.89 -13.88 2.92
CA THR A 2 26.67 -14.69 2.75
C THR A 2 25.96 -14.70 4.10
N THR A 3 24.88 -13.92 4.23
CA THR A 3 23.97 -14.04 5.36
C THR A 3 23.35 -15.42 5.28
N SER A 4 23.66 -16.27 6.24
CA SER A 4 23.07 -17.59 6.38
C SER A 4 21.54 -17.47 6.48
N ASN A 5 20.82 -18.41 5.87
CA ASN A 5 19.36 -18.57 5.93
C ASN A 5 18.83 -18.84 7.38
N ASP A 6 19.71 -18.73 8.38
CA ASP A 6 19.49 -19.19 9.76
C ASP A 6 18.75 -18.19 10.66
N ASP A 7 18.49 -16.93 10.20
CA ASP A 7 17.87 -15.89 11.03
C ASP A 7 16.45 -15.48 10.58
N THR A 8 15.84 -16.26 9.69
CA THR A 8 14.48 -16.01 9.21
C THR A 8 13.44 -16.58 10.19
N ASP A 9 12.58 -15.73 10.70
CA ASP A 9 11.43 -16.15 11.50
C ASP A 9 10.30 -16.61 10.56
N GLN A 10 10.06 -17.92 10.52
CA GLN A 10 9.08 -18.55 9.62
C GLN A 10 7.63 -18.21 9.96
N THR A 11 7.38 -17.62 11.13
CA THR A 11 6.05 -17.22 11.60
C THR A 11 5.79 -15.72 11.46
N LEU A 12 6.80 -14.96 10.99
CA LEU A 12 6.77 -13.52 10.86
C LEU A 12 6.52 -13.09 9.42
N ALA A 13 5.56 -12.17 9.22
CA ALA A 13 5.44 -11.39 7.99
C ALA A 13 5.64 -9.89 8.25
N MET A 14 6.12 -9.16 7.25
CA MET A 14 6.16 -7.71 7.29
C MET A 14 5.27 -7.12 6.22
N VAL A 15 4.45 -6.13 6.60
CA VAL A 15 3.52 -5.47 5.69
C VAL A 15 3.75 -3.96 5.67
N PHE A 16 3.49 -3.35 4.50
CA PHE A 16 3.75 -1.95 4.26
C PHE A 16 2.45 -1.22 3.89
N PRO A 17 2.11 -0.12 4.60
CA PRO A 17 0.90 0.63 4.31
C PRO A 17 0.99 1.39 3.00
N GLY A 18 -0.19 1.66 2.42
CA GLY A 18 -0.36 2.49 1.24
C GLY A 18 -0.79 3.91 1.55
N GLN A 19 -1.27 4.60 0.52
CA GLN A 19 -1.86 5.93 0.61
C GLN A 19 -3.04 5.95 1.59
N GLY A 20 -3.12 7.01 2.41
CA GLY A 20 -4.11 7.18 3.47
C GLY A 20 -3.53 6.97 4.88
N SER A 21 -2.28 6.50 4.99
CA SER A 21 -1.56 6.38 6.27
C SER A 21 -0.59 7.55 6.53
N GLN A 22 -0.37 8.43 5.54
CA GLN A 22 0.48 9.62 5.68
C GLN A 22 -0.15 10.67 6.58
N SER A 23 0.71 11.41 7.27
CA SER A 23 0.34 12.63 8.00
C SER A 23 1.55 13.53 8.12
N VAL A 24 1.33 14.83 8.20
CA VAL A 24 2.40 15.77 8.51
C VAL A 24 2.98 15.42 9.89
N GLY A 25 4.31 15.40 10.00
CA GLY A 25 5.04 14.98 11.19
C GLY A 25 5.20 13.47 11.35
N MET A 26 4.76 12.65 10.40
CA MET A 26 4.92 11.17 10.49
C MET A 26 6.38 10.78 10.67
N LEU A 27 6.64 9.76 11.49
CA LEU A 27 7.97 9.23 11.83
C LEU A 27 8.90 10.22 12.56
N SER A 28 8.46 11.41 12.97
CA SER A 28 9.31 12.40 13.66
C SER A 28 9.98 11.84 14.92
N GLY A 29 9.25 11.07 15.73
CA GLY A 29 9.81 10.42 16.93
C GLY A 29 10.87 9.37 16.59
N LEU A 30 10.66 8.60 15.51
CA LEU A 30 11.63 7.61 15.05
C LEU A 30 12.89 8.30 14.49
N ALA A 31 12.72 9.39 13.74
CA ALA A 31 13.83 10.18 13.19
C ALA A 31 14.72 10.83 14.25
N GLN A 32 14.15 11.24 15.38
CA GLN A 32 14.91 11.77 16.51
C GLN A 32 15.84 10.72 17.14
N SER A 33 15.47 9.45 17.07
CA SER A 33 16.22 8.34 17.66
C SER A 33 17.14 7.63 16.65
N PHE A 34 16.81 7.67 15.37
CA PHE A 34 17.48 6.88 14.33
C PHE A 34 17.73 7.73 13.07
N PRO A 35 18.99 8.15 12.80
CA PRO A 35 19.36 8.94 11.62
C PRO A 35 18.97 8.28 10.28
N LEU A 36 18.89 6.95 10.24
CA LEU A 36 18.46 6.18 9.07
C LEU A 36 17.12 6.67 8.47
N VAL A 37 16.25 7.29 9.29
CA VAL A 37 14.99 7.83 8.81
C VAL A 37 15.23 9.05 7.93
N SER A 38 15.96 10.05 8.44
CA SER A 38 16.29 11.26 7.68
C SER A 38 17.17 10.97 6.47
N GLU A 39 18.09 10.00 6.57
CA GLU A 39 18.91 9.53 5.46
C GLU A 39 18.06 8.99 4.31
N ALA A 40 17.08 8.11 4.59
CA ALA A 40 16.20 7.57 3.55
C ALA A 40 15.38 8.68 2.84
N PHE A 41 14.91 9.67 3.59
CA PHE A 41 14.20 10.81 3.00
C PHE A 41 15.14 11.76 2.24
N GLY A 42 16.39 11.91 2.67
CA GLY A 42 17.43 12.65 1.95
C GLY A 42 17.74 12.01 0.58
N GLU A 43 17.99 10.69 0.56
CA GLU A 43 18.17 9.92 -0.68
C GLU A 43 16.97 10.10 -1.63
N ALA A 44 15.74 10.04 -1.11
CA ALA A 44 14.52 10.24 -1.91
C ALA A 44 14.42 11.68 -2.44
N SER A 45 14.79 12.69 -1.65
CA SER A 45 14.78 14.10 -2.04
C SER A 45 15.73 14.39 -3.18
N ASP A 46 16.93 13.82 -3.15
CA ASP A 46 17.94 13.95 -4.22
C ASP A 46 17.41 13.44 -5.56
N ILE A 47 16.65 12.33 -5.55
CA ILE A 47 16.04 11.73 -6.75
C ILE A 47 14.86 12.57 -7.26
N LEU A 48 14.05 13.09 -6.35
CA LEU A 48 12.83 13.82 -6.68
C LEU A 48 13.09 15.29 -7.08
N GLY A 49 14.25 15.85 -6.70
CA GLY A 49 14.60 17.24 -6.94
C GLY A 49 13.84 18.24 -6.08
N TYR A 50 13.26 17.80 -4.96
CA TYR A 50 12.65 18.65 -3.93
C TYR A 50 12.82 17.99 -2.55
N ASP A 51 12.75 18.80 -1.48
CA ASP A 51 12.88 18.33 -0.11
C ASP A 51 11.61 17.58 0.34
N LEU A 52 11.66 16.24 0.24
CA LEU A 52 10.57 15.37 0.67
C LEU A 52 10.45 15.32 2.19
N TRP A 53 11.59 15.44 2.92
CA TRP A 53 11.57 15.41 4.37
C TRP A 53 10.91 16.67 4.93
N GLN A 54 11.23 17.84 4.39
CA GLN A 54 10.56 19.07 4.75
C GLN A 54 9.04 18.99 4.49
N LEU A 55 8.64 18.47 3.34
CA LEU A 55 7.22 18.29 3.02
C LEU A 55 6.53 17.36 4.04
N VAL A 56 7.17 16.27 4.43
CA VAL A 56 6.63 15.32 5.42
C VAL A 56 6.56 15.95 6.81
N MET A 57 7.55 16.73 7.21
CA MET A 57 7.61 17.32 8.56
C MET A 57 6.74 18.56 8.73
N GLU A 58 6.67 19.41 7.71
CA GLU A 58 6.07 20.75 7.80
C GLU A 58 4.81 20.91 6.95
N GLY A 59 4.58 19.99 6.00
CA GLY A 59 3.45 20.04 5.09
C GLY A 59 3.62 21.08 3.98
N PRO A 60 2.53 21.66 3.46
CA PRO A 60 1.14 21.51 3.94
C PRO A 60 0.51 20.15 3.61
N ASP A 61 -0.50 19.74 4.39
CA ASP A 61 -1.26 18.50 4.16
C ASP A 61 -1.78 18.38 2.73
N THR A 62 -2.23 19.49 2.14
CA THR A 62 -2.75 19.49 0.76
C THR A 62 -1.71 19.05 -0.26
N GLU A 63 -0.44 19.41 -0.08
CA GLU A 63 0.64 18.98 -0.95
C GLU A 63 1.06 17.54 -0.64
N LEU A 64 1.18 17.16 0.64
CA LEU A 64 1.50 15.79 1.03
C LEU A 64 0.44 14.79 0.55
N ASN A 65 -0.84 15.19 0.50
CA ASN A 65 -1.96 14.35 0.06
C ASN A 65 -2.12 14.27 -1.47
N ARG A 66 -1.33 14.98 -2.24
CA ARG A 66 -1.26 14.75 -3.69
C ARG A 66 -0.66 13.39 -3.98
N THR A 67 -1.30 12.61 -4.85
CA THR A 67 -0.89 11.23 -5.12
C THR A 67 0.58 11.11 -5.61
N ASP A 68 1.05 12.09 -6.39
CA ASP A 68 2.44 12.17 -6.87
C ASP A 68 3.47 12.54 -5.78
N ARG A 69 3.01 13.03 -4.62
CA ARG A 69 3.81 13.32 -3.42
C ARG A 69 3.65 12.26 -2.34
N THR A 70 2.43 11.82 -2.11
CA THR A 70 2.11 10.78 -1.13
C THR A 70 2.87 9.47 -1.43
N GLN A 71 2.92 9.06 -2.69
CA GLN A 71 3.50 7.76 -3.03
C GLN A 71 5.01 7.68 -2.70
N PRO A 72 5.86 8.61 -3.14
CA PRO A 72 7.27 8.58 -2.72
C PRO A 72 7.45 8.80 -1.21
N ALA A 73 6.63 9.61 -0.55
CA ALA A 73 6.70 9.80 0.90
C ALA A 73 6.41 8.51 1.67
N MET A 74 5.40 7.76 1.25
CA MET A 74 5.04 6.48 1.87
C MET A 74 6.09 5.39 1.61
N LEU A 75 6.66 5.34 0.41
CA LEU A 75 7.73 4.41 0.09
C LEU A 75 8.98 4.70 0.92
N ALA A 76 9.42 5.96 0.96
CA ALA A 76 10.57 6.37 1.78
C ALA A 76 10.34 6.07 3.27
N ALA A 77 9.13 6.32 3.78
CA ALA A 77 8.76 6.03 5.15
C ALA A 77 8.84 4.52 5.48
N GLY A 78 8.27 3.67 4.64
CA GLY A 78 8.31 2.22 4.85
C GLY A 78 9.73 1.65 4.79
N VAL A 79 10.54 2.11 3.81
CA VAL A 79 11.95 1.72 3.70
C VAL A 79 12.77 2.22 4.89
N ALA A 80 12.52 3.44 5.37
CA ALA A 80 13.17 3.97 6.57
C ALA A 80 12.90 3.10 7.80
N VAL A 81 11.63 2.73 8.02
CA VAL A 81 11.27 1.85 9.14
C VAL A 81 11.89 0.46 8.99
N TRP A 82 11.93 -0.10 7.79
CA TRP A 82 12.62 -1.38 7.51
C TRP A 82 14.13 -1.29 7.84
N ARG A 83 14.81 -0.21 7.40
CA ARG A 83 16.25 0.00 7.72
C ARG A 83 16.48 0.07 9.22
N VAL A 84 15.62 0.78 9.96
CA VAL A 84 15.68 0.85 11.43
C VAL A 84 15.43 -0.51 12.06
N TRP A 85 14.40 -1.25 11.62
CA TRP A 85 14.12 -2.62 12.07
C TRP A 85 15.34 -3.53 11.95
N CYS A 86 15.97 -3.55 10.78
CA CYS A 86 17.16 -4.36 10.54
C CYS A 86 18.35 -3.92 11.41
N ALA A 87 18.60 -2.60 11.55
CA ALA A 87 19.69 -2.05 12.35
C ALA A 87 19.51 -2.33 13.85
N GLN A 88 18.28 -2.49 14.31
CA GLN A 88 17.96 -2.81 15.71
C GLN A 88 17.86 -4.33 15.97
N GLY A 89 18.28 -5.16 15.02
CA GLY A 89 18.32 -6.63 15.18
C GLY A 89 16.94 -7.29 15.05
N GLY A 90 15.99 -6.63 14.39
CA GLY A 90 14.69 -7.23 14.07
C GLY A 90 14.84 -8.47 13.19
N LYS A 91 14.05 -9.50 13.47
CA LYS A 91 14.08 -10.77 12.73
C LYS A 91 13.71 -10.59 11.28
N ARG A 92 14.34 -11.36 10.39
CA ARG A 92 14.00 -11.42 8.97
C ARG A 92 12.64 -12.11 8.81
N PRO A 93 11.64 -11.48 8.15
CA PRO A 93 10.33 -12.11 7.93
C PRO A 93 10.42 -13.20 6.85
N ALA A 94 9.55 -14.20 6.94
CA ALA A 94 9.39 -15.23 5.92
C ALA A 94 8.63 -14.72 4.68
N LEU A 95 7.76 -13.73 4.88
CA LEU A 95 6.90 -13.15 3.83
C LEU A 95 6.81 -11.64 3.98
N MET A 96 6.65 -10.97 2.84
CA MET A 96 6.30 -9.55 2.79
C MET A 96 5.06 -9.32 1.93
N ALA A 97 4.32 -8.26 2.23
CA ALA A 97 3.28 -7.72 1.35
C ALA A 97 3.13 -6.22 1.59
N GLY A 98 2.45 -5.55 0.67
CA GLY A 98 2.09 -4.16 0.86
C GLY A 98 0.71 -3.87 0.28
N HIS A 99 0.02 -2.90 0.86
CA HIS A 99 -1.28 -2.47 0.35
C HIS A 99 -1.08 -1.44 -0.75
N SER A 100 -1.45 -1.75 -1.99
CA SER A 100 -1.31 -0.86 -3.15
C SER A 100 0.15 -0.35 -3.29
N LEU A 101 0.41 0.92 -2.99
CA LEU A 101 1.77 1.47 -2.99
C LEU A 101 2.74 0.67 -2.12
N GLY A 102 2.28 0.16 -0.99
CA GLY A 102 3.11 -0.63 -0.09
C GLY A 102 3.75 -1.87 -0.73
N GLU A 103 3.21 -2.38 -1.84
CA GLU A 103 3.81 -3.48 -2.60
C GLU A 103 5.16 -3.08 -3.20
N TYR A 104 5.31 -1.85 -3.68
CA TYR A 104 6.61 -1.32 -4.14
C TYR A 104 7.60 -1.21 -2.99
N THR A 105 7.14 -0.80 -1.81
CA THR A 105 7.96 -0.78 -0.60
C THR A 105 8.43 -2.19 -0.22
N ALA A 106 7.53 -3.17 -0.26
CA ALA A 106 7.86 -4.57 -0.01
C ALA A 106 8.93 -5.10 -0.98
N LEU A 107 8.80 -4.79 -2.28
CA LEU A 107 9.78 -5.18 -3.29
C LEU A 107 11.16 -4.54 -3.07
N VAL A 108 11.21 -3.28 -2.60
CA VAL A 108 12.47 -2.63 -2.21
C VAL A 108 13.08 -3.32 -1.00
N CYS A 109 12.29 -3.57 0.05
CA CYS A 109 12.77 -4.20 1.28
C CYS A 109 13.16 -5.68 1.08
N ALA A 110 12.64 -6.31 0.03
CA ALA A 110 13.00 -7.65 -0.42
C ALA A 110 14.15 -7.68 -1.45
N ASP A 111 14.88 -6.57 -1.64
CA ASP A 111 15.99 -6.42 -2.59
C ASP A 111 15.62 -6.70 -4.08
N ALA A 112 14.34 -6.73 -4.41
CA ALA A 112 13.87 -6.93 -5.78
C ALA A 112 13.93 -5.66 -6.63
N LEU A 113 13.81 -4.48 -6.00
CA LEU A 113 13.78 -3.18 -6.65
C LEU A 113 14.73 -2.22 -5.93
N ALA A 114 15.61 -1.53 -6.66
CA ALA A 114 16.48 -0.54 -6.07
C ALA A 114 15.67 0.65 -5.53
N PHE A 115 16.05 1.17 -4.35
CA PHE A 115 15.30 2.25 -3.69
C PHE A 115 15.16 3.49 -4.57
N GLY A 116 16.25 3.92 -5.22
CA GLY A 116 16.22 5.08 -6.10
C GLY A 116 15.30 4.92 -7.30
N ASP A 117 15.33 3.75 -7.94
CA ASP A 117 14.43 3.45 -9.06
C ASP A 117 12.97 3.38 -8.60
N ALA A 118 12.72 2.82 -7.41
CA ALA A 118 11.39 2.75 -6.83
C ALA A 118 10.81 4.14 -6.53
N ILE A 119 11.59 5.06 -5.95
CA ILE A 119 11.17 6.44 -5.69
C ILE A 119 10.76 7.14 -6.99
N ALA A 120 11.60 7.06 -8.03
CA ALA A 120 11.28 7.64 -9.33
C ALA A 120 10.02 7.00 -9.95
N LEU A 121 9.91 5.66 -9.86
CA LEU A 121 8.81 4.88 -10.41
C LEU A 121 7.47 5.23 -9.74
N VAL A 122 7.42 5.33 -8.40
CA VAL A 122 6.17 5.62 -7.71
C VAL A 122 5.76 7.10 -7.82
N ALA A 123 6.70 8.03 -7.96
CA ALA A 123 6.41 9.41 -8.31
C ALA A 123 5.75 9.50 -9.70
N GLU A 124 6.30 8.80 -10.69
CA GLU A 124 5.70 8.67 -12.03
C GLU A 124 4.32 8.00 -11.97
N ARG A 125 4.20 6.88 -11.21
CA ARG A 125 2.93 6.19 -10.98
C ARG A 125 1.86 7.15 -10.45
N GLY A 126 2.18 7.90 -9.40
CA GLY A 126 1.26 8.87 -8.82
C GLY A 126 0.82 9.94 -9.81
N ARG A 127 1.75 10.48 -10.57
CA ARG A 127 1.48 11.47 -11.61
C ARG A 127 0.57 10.91 -12.71
N ARG A 128 0.88 9.72 -13.25
CA ARG A 128 0.06 9.09 -14.30
C ARG A 128 -1.33 8.72 -13.82
N MET A 129 -1.47 8.32 -12.57
CA MET A 129 -2.79 8.06 -11.98
C MET A 129 -3.62 9.35 -11.87
N GLN A 130 -3.01 10.48 -11.53
CA GLN A 130 -3.69 11.78 -11.52
C GLN A 130 -4.09 12.26 -12.93
N GLU A 131 -3.26 11.97 -13.93
CA GLU A 131 -3.51 12.34 -15.33
C GLU A 131 -4.53 11.41 -16.03
N ALA A 132 -4.78 10.20 -15.50
CA ALA A 132 -5.62 9.18 -16.14
C ALA A 132 -7.09 9.59 -16.28
N VAL A 133 -7.57 10.47 -15.42
CA VAL A 133 -8.95 10.97 -15.43
C VAL A 133 -8.97 12.48 -15.20
N PRO A 134 -9.89 13.22 -15.83
CA PRO A 134 -10.06 14.65 -15.55
C PRO A 134 -10.34 14.91 -14.06
N ALA A 135 -9.81 15.99 -13.53
CA ALA A 135 -10.04 16.36 -12.13
C ALA A 135 -11.54 16.40 -11.79
N GLY A 136 -11.93 15.72 -10.71
CA GLY A 136 -13.32 15.65 -10.25
C GLY A 136 -14.23 14.68 -11.01
N SER A 137 -13.75 13.99 -12.06
CA SER A 137 -14.53 12.99 -12.79
C SER A 137 -14.47 11.59 -12.15
N GLY A 138 -13.42 11.32 -11.34
CA GLY A 138 -13.27 10.09 -10.58
C GLY A 138 -13.57 10.30 -9.10
N ALA A 139 -13.98 9.23 -8.43
CA ALA A 139 -14.22 9.21 -6.98
C ALA A 139 -13.93 7.83 -6.38
N MET A 140 -13.75 7.82 -5.06
CA MET A 140 -13.71 6.61 -4.24
C MET A 140 -14.64 6.76 -3.04
N ALA A 141 -15.17 5.64 -2.54
CA ALA A 141 -16.00 5.63 -1.34
C ALA A 141 -15.74 4.37 -0.50
N ALA A 142 -15.86 4.51 0.82
CA ALA A 142 -15.80 3.38 1.74
C ALA A 142 -17.23 2.91 2.05
N ILE A 143 -17.47 1.61 1.88
CA ILE A 143 -18.72 0.92 2.22
C ILE A 143 -18.43 0.01 3.41
N LEU A 144 -19.20 0.19 4.49
CA LEU A 144 -19.05 -0.54 5.74
C LEU A 144 -20.34 -1.27 6.09
N GLY A 145 -20.22 -2.54 6.47
CA GLY A 145 -21.31 -3.33 7.03
C GLY A 145 -22.15 -4.09 6.00
N LEU A 146 -21.74 -4.14 4.74
CA LEU A 146 -22.23 -5.06 3.72
C LEU A 146 -21.17 -6.13 3.46
N ASP A 147 -21.61 -7.31 3.02
CA ASP A 147 -20.72 -8.36 2.57
C ASP A 147 -20.10 -8.01 1.20
N ASP A 148 -18.95 -8.58 0.88
CA ASP A 148 -18.19 -8.29 -0.34
C ASP A 148 -19.04 -8.51 -1.61
N ALA A 149 -19.85 -9.60 -1.64
CA ALA A 149 -20.74 -9.90 -2.76
C ALA A 149 -21.81 -8.84 -2.95
N ASP A 150 -22.37 -8.33 -1.86
CA ASP A 150 -23.38 -7.26 -1.90
C ASP A 150 -22.77 -5.95 -2.42
N VAL A 151 -21.52 -5.63 -2.03
CA VAL A 151 -20.84 -4.43 -2.56
C VAL A 151 -20.54 -4.57 -4.05
N VAL A 152 -20.18 -5.76 -4.52
CA VAL A 152 -20.01 -6.04 -5.96
C VAL A 152 -21.33 -5.88 -6.72
N ASP A 153 -22.45 -6.38 -6.19
CA ASP A 153 -23.79 -6.19 -6.76
C ASP A 153 -24.17 -4.70 -6.80
N VAL A 154 -23.93 -3.98 -5.71
CA VAL A 154 -24.12 -2.51 -5.66
C VAL A 154 -23.39 -1.82 -6.80
N CYS A 155 -22.10 -2.13 -7.02
CA CYS A 155 -21.31 -1.55 -8.09
C CYS A 155 -21.90 -1.90 -9.47
N THR A 156 -22.27 -3.16 -9.68
CA THR A 156 -22.87 -3.63 -10.95
C THR A 156 -24.16 -2.87 -11.28
N ARG A 157 -25.05 -2.73 -10.31
CA ARG A 157 -26.34 -2.02 -10.47
C ARG A 157 -26.17 -0.51 -10.62
N ALA A 158 -25.19 0.08 -9.90
CA ALA A 158 -24.93 1.51 -9.96
C ALA A 158 -24.14 1.94 -11.21
N SER A 159 -23.59 1.02 -11.98
CA SER A 159 -22.74 1.32 -13.13
C SER A 159 -23.48 2.09 -14.22
N GLU A 160 -24.68 1.62 -14.65
CA GLU A 160 -25.48 2.23 -15.71
C GLU A 160 -24.62 2.67 -16.92
N GLY A 161 -23.69 1.80 -17.35
CA GLY A 161 -22.79 2.07 -18.47
C GLY A 161 -21.54 2.89 -18.13
N ARG A 162 -21.33 3.26 -16.85
CA ARG A 162 -20.13 3.92 -16.33
C ARG A 162 -19.31 2.94 -15.50
N VAL A 163 -18.04 3.28 -15.28
CA VAL A 163 -17.15 2.46 -14.43
C VAL A 163 -17.43 2.76 -12.96
N VAL A 164 -17.76 1.72 -12.20
CA VAL A 164 -17.66 1.68 -10.73
C VAL A 164 -17.43 0.24 -10.30
N ALA A 165 -16.49 0.01 -9.41
CA ALA A 165 -16.08 -1.33 -8.98
C ALA A 165 -15.67 -1.36 -7.50
N ALA A 166 -15.79 -2.53 -6.88
CA ALA A 166 -15.17 -2.83 -5.60
C ALA A 166 -13.66 -2.98 -5.82
N VAL A 167 -12.86 -2.13 -5.17
CA VAL A 167 -11.42 -2.00 -5.47
C VAL A 167 -10.49 -2.31 -4.32
N ASN A 168 -10.93 -2.22 -3.05
CA ASN A 168 -10.12 -2.67 -1.92
C ASN A 168 -11.00 -3.50 -0.98
N PHE A 169 -10.72 -4.78 -0.90
CA PHE A 169 -11.32 -5.70 0.06
C PHE A 169 -10.46 -5.69 1.34
N ASN A 170 -10.72 -4.69 2.20
CA ASN A 170 -9.83 -4.33 3.30
C ASN A 170 -9.99 -5.21 4.56
N SER A 171 -11.22 -5.56 4.90
CA SER A 171 -11.55 -6.52 5.96
C SER A 171 -13.00 -6.96 5.79
N PRO A 172 -13.46 -8.05 6.42
CA PRO A 172 -14.86 -8.43 6.40
C PRO A 172 -15.78 -7.25 6.69
N GLY A 173 -16.70 -6.96 5.78
CA GLY A 173 -17.61 -5.82 5.87
C GLY A 173 -16.99 -4.44 5.70
N GLN A 174 -15.78 -4.34 5.13
CA GLN A 174 -15.13 -3.06 4.80
C GLN A 174 -14.53 -3.12 3.40
N VAL A 175 -15.23 -2.56 2.42
CA VAL A 175 -14.82 -2.51 1.03
C VAL A 175 -14.75 -1.06 0.56
N VAL A 176 -13.74 -0.72 -0.24
CA VAL A 176 -13.68 0.55 -0.96
C VAL A 176 -14.12 0.32 -2.39
N ILE A 177 -14.94 1.24 -2.91
CA ILE A 177 -15.36 1.30 -4.31
C ILE A 177 -14.72 2.49 -5.00
N ALA A 178 -14.46 2.38 -6.30
CA ALA A 178 -13.89 3.44 -7.12
C ALA A 178 -14.46 3.43 -8.53
N GLY A 179 -14.47 4.59 -9.16
CA GLY A 179 -14.94 4.73 -10.53
C GLY A 179 -15.29 6.16 -10.91
N ASP A 180 -16.17 6.29 -11.89
CA ASP A 180 -16.78 7.57 -12.27
C ASP A 180 -17.55 8.17 -11.08
N ALA A 181 -17.36 9.46 -10.83
CA ALA A 181 -17.89 10.14 -9.65
C ALA A 181 -19.44 10.01 -9.54
N VAL A 182 -20.15 10.08 -10.69
CA VAL A 182 -21.61 9.95 -10.71
C VAL A 182 -22.03 8.52 -10.36
N ALA A 183 -21.33 7.51 -10.88
CA ALA A 183 -21.61 6.10 -10.59
C ALA A 183 -21.27 5.73 -9.12
N VAL A 184 -20.17 6.28 -8.61
CA VAL A 184 -19.79 6.12 -7.18
C VAL A 184 -20.85 6.74 -6.27
N GLN A 185 -21.39 7.92 -6.62
CA GLN A 185 -22.46 8.54 -5.84
C GLN A 185 -23.73 7.69 -5.84
N ARG A 186 -24.14 7.12 -6.99
CA ARG A 186 -25.28 6.17 -7.04
C ARG A 186 -25.01 4.93 -6.19
N ALA A 187 -23.78 4.40 -6.24
CA ALA A 187 -23.39 3.24 -5.43
C ALA A 187 -23.47 3.54 -3.92
N ILE A 188 -23.06 4.73 -3.48
CA ILE A 188 -23.22 5.17 -2.09
C ILE A 188 -24.69 5.15 -1.66
N GLU A 189 -25.59 5.74 -2.46
CA GLU A 189 -27.00 5.79 -2.12
C GLU A 189 -27.63 4.38 -2.13
N LEU A 190 -27.30 3.56 -3.13
CA LEU A 190 -27.79 2.18 -3.19
C LEU A 190 -27.28 1.34 -2.00
N ALA A 191 -26.02 1.46 -1.63
CA ALA A 191 -25.47 0.75 -0.47
C ALA A 191 -26.21 1.10 0.83
N LYS A 192 -26.56 2.39 1.03
CA LYS A 192 -27.37 2.81 2.18
C LYS A 192 -28.75 2.15 2.18
N THR A 193 -29.42 2.07 1.04
CA THR A 193 -30.75 1.42 0.94
C THR A 193 -30.69 -0.07 1.21
N LEU A 194 -29.54 -0.71 0.94
CA LEU A 194 -29.30 -2.13 1.21
C LEU A 194 -28.77 -2.41 2.64
N GLY A 195 -28.71 -1.38 3.49
CA GLY A 195 -28.39 -1.55 4.91
C GLY A 195 -26.90 -1.38 5.25
N ALA A 196 -26.10 -0.75 4.39
CA ALA A 196 -24.74 -0.38 4.76
C ALA A 196 -24.75 0.49 6.03
N LYS A 197 -23.94 0.11 7.03
CA LYS A 197 -23.80 0.90 8.28
C LYS A 197 -23.21 2.28 8.00
N ARG A 198 -22.32 2.36 6.99
CA ARG A 198 -21.72 3.59 6.53
C ARG A 198 -21.36 3.47 5.05
N ALA A 199 -21.67 4.48 4.26
CA ALA A 199 -21.25 4.63 2.87
C ALA A 199 -20.86 6.09 2.66
N VAL A 200 -19.55 6.39 2.52
CA VAL A 200 -19.01 7.76 2.50
C VAL A 200 -17.95 7.91 1.45
N ALA A 201 -18.00 9.05 0.73
CA ALA A 201 -16.93 9.45 -0.18
C ALA A 201 -15.62 9.65 0.58
N LEU A 202 -14.53 9.25 -0.05
CA LEU A 202 -13.18 9.49 0.45
C LEU A 202 -12.64 10.80 -0.13
N PRO A 203 -11.77 11.54 0.60
CA PRO A 203 -11.19 12.80 0.14
C PRO A 203 -10.05 12.56 -0.87
N VAL A 204 -10.31 11.74 -1.89
CA VAL A 204 -9.37 11.40 -2.98
C VAL A 204 -10.09 11.51 -4.30
N SER A 205 -9.41 12.03 -5.33
CA SER A 205 -9.97 12.26 -6.66
C SER A 205 -9.52 11.22 -7.69
N VAL A 206 -8.53 10.39 -7.36
CA VAL A 206 -8.00 9.35 -8.26
C VAL A 206 -8.74 8.04 -7.98
N PRO A 207 -9.53 7.52 -8.94
CA PRO A 207 -10.28 6.26 -8.80
C PRO A 207 -9.34 5.06 -8.99
N SER A 208 -8.51 4.77 -7.98
CA SER A 208 -7.51 3.72 -8.04
C SER A 208 -8.11 2.32 -8.16
N HIS A 209 -7.35 1.40 -8.77
CA HIS A 209 -7.66 -0.04 -8.82
C HIS A 209 -8.91 -0.41 -9.62
N CYS A 210 -9.36 0.44 -10.55
CA CYS A 210 -10.45 0.14 -11.49
C CYS A 210 -10.03 0.41 -12.94
N GLU A 211 -10.87 0.06 -13.89
CA GLU A 211 -10.59 0.17 -15.35
C GLU A 211 -10.20 1.59 -15.79
N LEU A 212 -10.61 2.64 -15.06
CA LEU A 212 -10.19 4.01 -15.38
C LEU A 212 -8.68 4.24 -15.22
N MET A 213 -7.97 3.36 -14.52
CA MET A 213 -6.51 3.42 -14.35
C MET A 213 -5.75 2.70 -15.46
N ARG A 214 -6.40 2.05 -16.43
CA ARG A 214 -5.72 1.33 -17.52
C ARG A 214 -4.77 2.21 -18.34
N PRO A 215 -5.12 3.47 -18.70
CA PRO A 215 -4.16 4.34 -19.37
C PRO A 215 -2.89 4.62 -18.55
N ALA A 216 -3.03 4.83 -17.24
CA ALA A 216 -1.88 5.00 -16.35
C ALA A 216 -1.02 3.73 -16.30
N ALA A 217 -1.65 2.54 -16.28
CA ALA A 217 -0.96 1.25 -16.27
C ALA A 217 -0.16 1.01 -17.55
N GLU A 218 -0.68 1.39 -18.71
CA GLU A 218 0.04 1.27 -19.99
C GLU A 218 1.28 2.20 -20.04
N HIS A 219 1.16 3.43 -19.53
CA HIS A 219 2.32 4.31 -19.40
C HIS A 219 3.36 3.76 -18.41
N LEU A 220 2.91 3.26 -17.25
CA LEU A 220 3.79 2.70 -16.24
C LEU A 220 4.52 1.45 -16.74
N ALA A 221 3.88 0.63 -17.59
CA ALA A 221 4.49 -0.56 -18.18
C ALA A 221 5.77 -0.23 -18.94
N SER A 222 5.79 0.86 -19.72
CA SER A 222 6.97 1.32 -20.44
C SER A 222 8.11 1.71 -19.49
N ARG A 223 7.79 2.30 -18.33
CA ARG A 223 8.77 2.65 -17.29
C ARG A 223 9.29 1.41 -16.57
N LEU A 224 8.40 0.45 -16.25
CA LEU A 224 8.78 -0.82 -15.62
C LEU A 224 9.77 -1.64 -16.46
N GLN A 225 9.72 -1.53 -17.79
CA GLN A 225 10.72 -2.19 -18.66
C GLN A 225 12.12 -1.56 -18.56
N GLN A 226 12.24 -0.32 -18.10
CA GLN A 226 13.50 0.40 -17.96
C GLN A 226 14.15 0.22 -16.59
N VAL A 227 13.42 -0.37 -15.63
CA VAL A 227 13.87 -0.59 -14.26
C VAL A 227 14.33 -2.03 -14.09
N GLU A 228 15.48 -2.22 -13.45
CA GLU A 228 15.94 -3.55 -13.08
C GLU A 228 15.07 -4.10 -11.94
N ILE A 229 14.41 -5.23 -12.19
CA ILE A 229 13.72 -6.02 -11.17
C ILE A 229 14.45 -7.35 -11.03
N LYS A 230 14.75 -7.74 -9.79
CA LYS A 230 15.41 -9.01 -9.44
C LYS A 230 14.41 -9.95 -8.75
N PRO A 231 14.70 -11.26 -8.71
CA PRO A 231 13.98 -12.14 -7.81
C PRO A 231 14.03 -11.62 -6.37
N PRO A 232 12.90 -11.51 -5.66
CA PRO A 232 12.88 -11.04 -4.28
C PRO A 232 13.66 -11.96 -3.35
N ALA A 233 14.51 -11.40 -2.49
CA ALA A 233 15.24 -12.16 -1.47
C ALA A 233 14.33 -12.64 -0.33
N ILE A 234 13.17 -12.04 -0.16
CA ILE A 234 12.07 -12.45 0.71
C ILE A 234 10.82 -12.48 -0.17
N PRO A 235 10.03 -13.57 -0.19
CA PRO A 235 8.82 -13.65 -1.00
C PRO A 235 7.87 -12.47 -0.74
N VAL A 236 7.38 -11.82 -1.81
CA VAL A 236 6.45 -10.70 -1.75
C VAL A 236 5.13 -11.10 -2.37
N ILE A 237 4.05 -11.14 -1.58
CA ILE A 237 2.70 -11.39 -2.09
C ILE A 237 2.21 -10.15 -2.84
N GLN A 238 1.87 -10.32 -4.12
CA GLN A 238 1.40 -9.24 -4.96
C GLN A 238 -0.12 -9.07 -4.89
N ASN A 239 -0.60 -7.83 -5.03
CA ASN A 239 -2.01 -7.49 -4.81
C ASN A 239 -2.94 -8.03 -5.90
N ALA A 240 -2.45 -8.11 -7.14
CA ALA A 240 -3.30 -8.40 -8.29
C ALA A 240 -3.85 -9.85 -8.30
N ASP A 241 -3.04 -10.82 -7.82
CA ASP A 241 -3.38 -12.24 -7.86
C ASP A 241 -3.14 -12.99 -6.53
N VAL A 242 -2.68 -12.27 -5.49
CA VAL A 242 -2.39 -12.82 -4.15
C VAL A 242 -1.31 -13.92 -4.20
N THR A 243 -0.34 -13.78 -5.09
CA THR A 243 0.73 -14.76 -5.31
C THR A 243 2.10 -14.10 -5.14
N ALA A 244 3.06 -14.84 -4.58
CA ALA A 244 4.46 -14.42 -4.58
C ALA A 244 5.13 -14.94 -5.86
N HIS A 245 5.73 -14.02 -6.63
CA HIS A 245 6.42 -14.34 -7.88
C HIS A 245 7.91 -14.04 -7.78
N ASP A 246 8.73 -14.92 -8.40
CA ASP A 246 10.18 -14.76 -8.45
C ASP A 246 10.65 -14.23 -9.82
N ALA A 247 9.87 -14.46 -10.89
CA ALA A 247 10.24 -14.05 -12.23
C ALA A 247 10.05 -12.53 -12.42
N PRO A 248 11.09 -11.77 -12.79
CA PRO A 248 11.03 -10.31 -12.96
C PRO A 248 9.94 -9.84 -13.93
N ASP A 249 9.72 -10.55 -15.04
CA ASP A 249 8.70 -10.18 -16.01
C ASP A 249 7.29 -10.37 -15.47
N THR A 250 7.05 -11.44 -14.69
CA THR A 250 5.77 -11.65 -14.01
C THR A 250 5.52 -10.55 -12.97
N ILE A 251 6.55 -10.16 -12.20
CA ILE A 251 6.45 -9.05 -11.25
C ILE A 251 6.06 -7.75 -11.97
N ARG A 252 6.67 -7.45 -13.13
CA ARG A 252 6.30 -6.27 -13.95
C ARG A 252 4.83 -6.32 -14.39
N GLU A 253 4.38 -7.47 -14.86
CA GLU A 253 2.99 -7.67 -15.28
C GLU A 253 2.02 -7.46 -14.10
N MET A 254 2.34 -7.98 -12.92
CA MET A 254 1.50 -7.82 -11.72
C MET A 254 1.49 -6.36 -11.24
N LEU A 255 2.62 -5.66 -11.24
CA LEU A 255 2.68 -4.23 -10.91
C LEU A 255 1.87 -3.37 -11.89
N LYS A 256 1.87 -3.72 -13.19
CA LYS A 256 0.99 -3.11 -14.19
C LYS A 256 -0.48 -3.41 -13.88
N ALA A 257 -0.82 -4.68 -13.68
CA ALA A 257 -2.19 -5.13 -13.40
C ALA A 257 -2.75 -4.52 -12.12
N GLN A 258 -1.93 -4.30 -11.10
CA GLN A 258 -2.30 -3.72 -9.82
C GLN A 258 -3.03 -2.38 -9.96
N LEU A 259 -2.70 -1.55 -10.97
CA LEU A 259 -3.31 -0.23 -11.10
C LEU A 259 -4.81 -0.29 -11.39
N TYR A 260 -5.26 -1.33 -12.10
CA TYR A 260 -6.66 -1.51 -12.50
C TYR A 260 -7.32 -2.77 -11.94
N SER A 261 -6.63 -3.48 -11.05
CA SER A 261 -7.15 -4.66 -10.36
C SER A 261 -7.38 -4.38 -8.87
N PRO A 262 -8.36 -5.02 -8.24
CA PRO A 262 -8.64 -4.80 -6.83
C PRO A 262 -7.49 -5.28 -5.93
N VAL A 263 -7.27 -4.56 -4.82
CA VAL A 263 -6.42 -5.01 -3.72
C VAL A 263 -7.20 -6.00 -2.87
N GLN A 264 -6.78 -7.26 -2.90
CA GLN A 264 -7.40 -8.39 -2.19
C GLN A 264 -6.79 -8.55 -0.79
N TRP A 265 -6.85 -7.49 0.07
CA TRP A 265 -6.15 -7.51 1.35
C TRP A 265 -6.60 -8.62 2.28
N VAL A 266 -7.91 -8.92 2.32
CA VAL A 266 -8.44 -10.07 3.09
C VAL A 266 -7.74 -11.35 2.66
N LYS A 267 -7.73 -11.66 1.36
CA LYS A 267 -7.08 -12.87 0.83
C LYS A 267 -5.57 -12.88 1.05
N THR A 268 -4.92 -11.72 1.01
CA THR A 268 -3.48 -11.61 1.31
C THR A 268 -3.19 -12.04 2.74
N VAL A 269 -3.97 -11.57 3.72
CA VAL A 269 -3.82 -11.95 5.13
C VAL A 269 -4.19 -13.42 5.36
N GLU A 270 -5.28 -13.91 4.74
CA GLU A 270 -5.68 -15.31 4.78
C GLU A 270 -4.59 -16.24 4.20
N ARG A 271 -3.98 -15.83 3.10
CA ARG A 271 -2.84 -16.54 2.49
C ARG A 271 -1.64 -16.58 3.44
N MET A 272 -1.25 -15.45 4.04
CA MET A 272 -0.18 -15.41 5.05
C MET A 272 -0.49 -16.38 6.20
N ARG A 273 -1.72 -16.38 6.69
CA ARG A 273 -2.15 -17.28 7.76
C ARG A 273 -2.06 -18.75 7.34
N GLY A 274 -2.48 -19.07 6.11
CA GLY A 274 -2.36 -20.41 5.53
C GLY A 274 -0.92 -20.86 5.35
N ASP A 275 0.01 -19.95 5.11
CA ASP A 275 1.44 -20.19 5.01
C ASP A 275 2.15 -20.27 6.38
N GLY A 276 1.40 -20.22 7.50
CA GLY A 276 1.93 -20.40 8.87
C GLY A 276 2.35 -19.10 9.56
N ILE A 277 2.02 -17.93 9.03
CA ILE A 277 2.32 -16.65 9.70
C ILE A 277 1.43 -16.49 10.93
N GLU A 278 2.05 -16.16 12.05
CA GLU A 278 1.40 -15.91 13.34
C GLU A 278 1.53 -14.45 13.77
N ARG A 279 2.58 -13.79 13.29
CA ARG A 279 2.89 -12.40 13.63
C ARG A 279 3.09 -11.55 12.38
N ILE A 280 2.49 -10.36 12.38
CA ILE A 280 2.61 -9.38 11.31
C ILE A 280 3.15 -8.07 11.89
N ILE A 281 4.20 -7.53 11.29
CA ILE A 281 4.72 -6.19 11.59
C ILE A 281 4.29 -5.25 10.47
N GLU A 282 3.55 -4.19 10.79
CA GLU A 282 3.30 -3.08 9.88
C GLU A 282 4.44 -2.08 9.97
N ALA A 283 5.28 -2.00 8.94
CA ALA A 283 6.42 -1.09 8.85
C ALA A 283 6.06 0.17 8.07
N GLY A 284 5.91 1.29 8.73
CA GLY A 284 5.53 2.56 8.11
C GLY A 284 4.64 3.42 9.00
N PRO A 285 4.18 4.58 8.49
CA PRO A 285 3.39 5.51 9.30
C PRO A 285 2.00 4.93 9.63
N GLY A 286 1.57 5.15 10.89
CA GLY A 286 0.26 4.75 11.37
C GLY A 286 0.13 3.29 11.80
N LYS A 287 -1.10 2.78 11.83
CA LYS A 287 -1.46 1.43 12.29
C LYS A 287 -2.68 0.87 11.55
N VAL A 288 -2.84 1.24 10.31
CA VAL A 288 -4.03 0.90 9.52
C VAL A 288 -4.07 -0.59 9.21
N LEU A 289 -2.96 -1.14 8.69
CA LEU A 289 -2.91 -2.55 8.31
C LEU A 289 -2.96 -3.48 9.53
N ALA A 290 -2.28 -3.13 10.63
CA ALA A 290 -2.37 -3.87 11.87
C ALA A 290 -3.82 -3.95 12.39
N GLY A 291 -4.57 -2.85 12.25
CA GLY A 291 -5.99 -2.83 12.56
C GLY A 291 -6.85 -3.69 11.64
N LEU A 292 -6.54 -3.72 10.34
CA LEU A 292 -7.22 -4.56 9.35
C LEU A 292 -6.91 -6.05 9.58
N CYS A 293 -5.65 -6.41 9.78
CA CYS A 293 -5.23 -7.79 10.05
C CYS A 293 -5.96 -8.39 11.27
N LYS A 294 -6.07 -7.62 12.37
CA LYS A 294 -6.83 -8.05 13.56
C LYS A 294 -8.32 -8.23 13.33
N ARG A 295 -8.91 -7.53 12.34
CA ARG A 295 -10.33 -7.73 11.95
C ARG A 295 -10.52 -8.94 11.07
N ILE A 296 -9.52 -9.27 10.24
CA ILE A 296 -9.53 -10.43 9.35
C ILE A 296 -9.32 -11.70 10.17
N ASP A 297 -8.26 -11.73 10.99
CA ASP A 297 -7.98 -12.86 11.89
C ASP A 297 -7.56 -12.34 13.27
N ARG A 298 -8.38 -12.62 14.29
CA ARG A 298 -8.12 -12.22 15.68
C ARG A 298 -6.98 -13.01 16.33
N GLY A 299 -6.60 -14.14 15.74
CA GLY A 299 -5.47 -14.95 16.19
C GLY A 299 -4.10 -14.41 15.73
N LEU A 300 -4.07 -13.43 14.81
CA LEU A 300 -2.83 -12.81 14.37
C LEU A 300 -2.35 -11.73 15.34
N ALA A 301 -1.09 -11.83 15.75
CA ALA A 301 -0.40 -10.76 16.46
C ALA A 301 0.06 -9.69 15.46
N ALA A 302 -0.73 -8.63 15.25
CA ALA A 302 -0.40 -7.56 14.32
C ALA A 302 0.07 -6.31 15.08
N LEU A 303 1.33 -5.90 14.87
CA LEU A 303 2.00 -4.82 15.58
C LEU A 303 2.48 -3.75 14.59
N PRO A 304 2.15 -2.46 14.81
CA PRO A 304 2.69 -1.37 14.00
C PRO A 304 4.06 -0.95 14.49
N VAL A 305 4.91 -0.46 13.58
CA VAL A 305 6.21 0.17 13.87
C VAL A 305 6.29 1.52 13.18
N PHE A 306 6.16 2.60 13.95
CA PHE A 306 6.18 3.98 13.46
C PHE A 306 6.83 4.98 14.42
N ASP A 307 7.15 4.55 15.65
CA ASP A 307 7.85 5.32 16.68
C ASP A 307 8.74 4.42 17.54
N PRO A 308 9.60 4.97 18.43
CA PRO A 308 10.52 4.17 19.24
C PRO A 308 9.84 3.18 20.18
N GLU A 309 8.65 3.51 20.71
CA GLU A 309 7.92 2.66 21.65
C GLU A 309 7.32 1.44 20.91
N SER A 310 6.68 1.68 19.76
CA SER A 310 6.13 0.62 18.93
C SER A 310 7.23 -0.28 18.35
N LEU A 311 8.39 0.28 17.99
CA LEU A 311 9.56 -0.50 17.57
C LEU A 311 10.03 -1.43 18.69
N LYS A 312 10.22 -0.89 19.90
CA LYS A 312 10.61 -1.70 21.06
C LYS A 312 9.62 -2.84 21.33
N THR A 313 8.32 -2.51 21.35
CA THR A 313 7.25 -3.51 21.54
C THR A 313 7.31 -4.62 20.50
N ALA A 314 7.55 -4.25 19.23
CA ALA A 314 7.60 -5.22 18.13
C ALA A 314 8.86 -6.10 18.16
N LEU A 315 9.99 -5.57 18.62
CA LEU A 315 11.25 -6.33 18.78
C LEU A 315 11.21 -7.32 19.95
N GLU A 316 10.44 -7.01 21.01
CA GLU A 316 10.29 -7.86 22.20
C GLU A 316 9.20 -8.94 22.04
N ALA A 317 8.36 -8.87 21.02
CA ALA A 317 7.27 -9.81 20.74
C ALA A 317 7.76 -11.02 19.93
#